data_4f9f925290b73d9f520892dd32d2ff17
#
_entry.id   4f9f925290b73d9f520892dd32d2ff17
#
_cell.length_a   1.000
_cell.length_b   1.000
_cell.length_c   1.000
_cell.angle_alpha   90.00
_cell.angle_beta   90.00
_cell.angle_gamma   90.00
#
_symmetry.space_group_name_H-M   'P 1'
#
loop_
_entity.id
_entity.type
_entity.pdbx_description
1 polymer ?
#
loop_
_entity_poly.entity_id
_entity_poly.type
_entity_poly.pdbx_seq_one_letter_code
_entity_poly.pdbx_strand_id
1 'polypeptide(L)'
;FDTNSHGDIMSVYTNDIDTLRQMISQSIPQLINSTFTIITVFVCMVKLNIPLTVLTIVMVAVMLGCTKKFAGLSGKYFTAQQRDLGKVNGFIEEMMSGQKVVKVFCHEEKNINDFNELNDNLFDSAYNANKFANILGPINAQLGNLSYVLCAAVGGMIALSGFGGLSLGALASFLTFNKSFSMPINQVSQQLNSIVMALAGCERVFKLLDEKPETDEGYVTLVRAKEENGVITESKERTGMWAWKHVHQATGETEYTRLEGGVVFDDVDFGYNENKIVLHNIKM
;
A
#
# COMPACT_ATOMS: atom_id res chain seq x y z
N PHE A 1 16.53 -9.11 -12.07
CA PHE A 1 16.93 -7.72 -12.35
C PHE A 1 16.78 -7.39 -13.82
N ASP A 2 17.07 -8.27 -14.74
CA ASP A 2 17.10 -7.98 -16.20
C ASP A 2 15.70 -7.80 -16.82
N THR A 3 14.66 -8.35 -16.20
CA THR A 3 13.26 -8.29 -16.68
C THR A 3 12.43 -7.22 -16.02
N ASN A 4 12.89 -6.65 -14.91
CA ASN A 4 12.18 -5.65 -14.13
C ASN A 4 12.99 -4.37 -13.99
N SER A 5 12.33 -3.20 -13.97
CA SER A 5 13.03 -1.94 -13.72
C SER A 5 13.52 -1.86 -12.28
N HIS A 6 14.70 -1.26 -12.08
CA HIS A 6 15.22 -1.04 -10.72
C HIS A 6 14.26 -0.20 -9.85
N GLY A 7 13.54 0.73 -10.48
CA GLY A 7 12.54 1.56 -9.80
C GLY A 7 11.36 0.75 -9.28
N ASP A 8 10.87 -0.23 -10.05
CA ASP A 8 9.78 -1.10 -9.63
C ASP A 8 10.20 -1.98 -8.45
N ILE A 9 11.40 -2.58 -8.51
CA ILE A 9 11.94 -3.38 -7.42
C ILE A 9 12.11 -2.54 -6.16
N MET A 10 12.68 -1.32 -6.27
CA MET A 10 12.83 -0.40 -5.14
C MET A 10 11.47 0.03 -4.57
N SER A 11 10.44 0.19 -5.41
CA SER A 11 9.08 0.51 -4.95
C SER A 11 8.49 -0.62 -4.09
N VAL A 12 8.75 -1.88 -4.44
CA VAL A 12 8.34 -3.03 -3.60
C VAL A 12 9.03 -2.97 -2.23
N TYR A 13 10.35 -2.73 -2.21
CA TYR A 13 11.11 -2.66 -0.94
C TYR A 13 10.74 -1.47 -0.06
N THR A 14 10.34 -0.36 -0.62
CA THR A 14 10.05 0.87 0.15
C THR A 14 8.55 1.01 0.40
N ASN A 15 7.74 1.11 -0.65
CA ASN A 15 6.32 1.45 -0.54
C ASN A 15 5.46 0.26 -0.12
N ASP A 16 5.65 -0.91 -0.77
CA ASP A 16 4.81 -2.07 -0.50
C ASP A 16 5.10 -2.67 0.87
N ILE A 17 6.38 -2.76 1.26
CA ILE A 17 6.76 -3.23 2.59
C ILE A 17 6.27 -2.26 3.68
N ASP A 18 6.36 -0.94 3.48
CA ASP A 18 5.84 0.03 4.46
C ASP A 18 4.32 -0.05 4.61
N THR A 19 3.59 -0.21 3.50
CA THR A 19 2.14 -0.42 3.49
C THR A 19 1.76 -1.70 4.24
N LEU A 20 2.51 -2.78 4.04
CA LEU A 20 2.33 -4.07 4.73
C LEU A 20 2.63 -3.96 6.22
N ARG A 21 3.71 -3.25 6.58
CA ARG A 21 4.06 -2.94 7.96
C ARG A 21 2.93 -2.15 8.65
N GLN A 22 2.39 -1.13 7.99
CA GLN A 22 1.28 -0.33 8.49
C GLN A 22 0.00 -1.17 8.67
N MET A 23 -0.29 -2.08 7.75
CA MET A 23 -1.42 -3.02 7.89
C MET A 23 -1.28 -3.87 9.14
N ILE A 24 -0.12 -4.50 9.34
CA ILE A 24 0.11 -5.42 10.46
C ILE A 24 0.15 -4.67 11.79
N SER A 25 0.87 -3.54 11.86
CA SER A 25 1.11 -2.83 13.12
C SER A 25 -0.02 -1.89 13.53
N GLN A 26 -0.85 -1.41 12.61
CA GLN A 26 -1.89 -0.43 12.89
C GLN A 26 -3.28 -0.90 12.45
N SER A 27 -3.45 -1.33 11.18
CA SER A 27 -4.77 -1.58 10.63
C SER A 27 -5.44 -2.80 11.25
N ILE A 28 -4.74 -3.91 11.39
CA ILE A 28 -5.28 -5.13 11.99
C ILE A 28 -5.61 -4.93 13.48
N PRO A 29 -4.70 -4.41 14.34
CA PRO A 29 -5.03 -4.14 15.74
C PRO A 29 -6.20 -3.16 15.91
N GLN A 30 -6.24 -2.10 15.10
CA GLN A 30 -7.33 -1.12 15.14
C GLN A 30 -8.67 -1.74 14.72
N LEU A 31 -8.69 -2.59 13.70
CA LEU A 31 -9.89 -3.30 13.26
C LEU A 31 -10.42 -4.24 14.35
N ILE A 32 -9.53 -5.00 14.99
CA ILE A 32 -9.86 -5.87 16.10
C ILE A 32 -10.44 -5.05 17.26
N ASN A 33 -9.75 -4.00 17.69
CA ASN A 33 -10.18 -3.12 18.77
C ASN A 33 -11.54 -2.49 18.47
N SER A 34 -11.74 -1.96 17.26
CA SER A 34 -13.01 -1.36 16.85
C SER A 34 -14.15 -2.37 16.85
N THR A 35 -13.89 -3.60 16.39
CA THR A 35 -14.89 -4.68 16.37
C THR A 35 -15.31 -5.07 17.79
N PHE A 36 -14.35 -5.27 18.69
CA PHE A 36 -14.65 -5.56 20.09
C PHE A 36 -15.41 -4.42 20.76
N THR A 37 -15.02 -3.18 20.51
CA THR A 37 -15.70 -1.99 21.04
C THR A 37 -17.15 -1.93 20.57
N ILE A 38 -17.40 -2.11 19.27
CA ILE A 38 -18.74 -2.10 18.68
C ILE A 38 -19.60 -3.18 19.34
N ILE A 39 -19.12 -4.42 19.43
CA ILE A 39 -19.86 -5.53 20.01
C ILE A 39 -20.16 -5.27 21.49
N THR A 40 -19.14 -4.87 22.28
CA THR A 40 -19.29 -4.64 23.72
C THR A 40 -20.27 -3.51 24.00
N VAL A 41 -20.09 -2.37 23.34
CA VAL A 41 -20.96 -1.19 23.50
C VAL A 41 -22.38 -1.54 23.07
N PHE A 42 -22.57 -2.24 21.95
CA PHE A 42 -23.90 -2.68 21.49
C PHE A 42 -24.61 -3.56 22.52
N VAL A 43 -23.92 -4.57 23.06
CA VAL A 43 -24.47 -5.45 24.10
C VAL A 43 -24.86 -4.66 25.36
N CYS A 44 -24.01 -3.71 25.78
CA CYS A 44 -24.30 -2.83 26.91
C CYS A 44 -25.54 -1.95 26.66
N MET A 45 -25.64 -1.36 25.46
CA MET A 45 -26.80 -0.53 25.07
C MET A 45 -28.11 -1.33 25.07
N VAL A 46 -28.12 -2.53 24.52
CA VAL A 46 -29.28 -3.42 24.49
C VAL A 46 -29.73 -3.77 25.92
N LYS A 47 -28.79 -4.06 26.84
CA LYS A 47 -29.09 -4.35 28.25
C LYS A 47 -29.62 -3.13 29.00
N LEU A 48 -29.22 -1.93 28.65
CA LEU A 48 -29.68 -0.69 29.30
C LEU A 48 -31.11 -0.32 28.85
N ASN A 49 -31.33 -0.21 27.53
CA ASN A 49 -32.64 0.18 27.01
C ASN A 49 -32.75 -0.15 25.51
N ILE A 50 -33.66 -1.05 25.16
CA ILE A 50 -33.86 -1.51 23.77
C ILE A 50 -34.41 -0.36 22.86
N PRO A 51 -35.46 0.41 23.25
CA PRO A 51 -35.97 1.51 22.42
C PRO A 51 -34.90 2.52 22.04
N LEU A 52 -34.03 2.93 22.97
CA LEU A 52 -32.93 3.86 22.68
C LEU A 52 -31.87 3.22 21.78
N THR A 53 -31.61 1.92 21.92
CA THR A 53 -30.69 1.17 21.06
C THR A 53 -31.19 1.14 19.61
N VAL A 54 -32.48 0.89 19.39
CA VAL A 54 -33.10 0.94 18.06
C VAL A 54 -32.96 2.32 17.45
N LEU A 55 -33.23 3.38 18.24
CA LEU A 55 -33.02 4.76 17.78
C LEU A 55 -31.58 5.02 17.33
N THR A 56 -30.61 4.56 18.11
CA THR A 56 -29.18 4.68 17.76
C THR A 56 -28.84 3.92 16.46
N ILE A 57 -29.34 2.71 16.30
CA ILE A 57 -29.13 1.92 15.07
C ILE A 57 -29.69 2.64 13.83
N VAL A 58 -30.89 3.20 13.93
CA VAL A 58 -31.50 3.99 12.85
C VAL A 58 -30.61 5.18 12.49
N MET A 59 -30.09 5.92 13.49
CA MET A 59 -29.21 7.05 13.26
C MET A 59 -27.87 6.63 12.62
N VAL A 60 -27.30 5.49 13.03
CA VAL A 60 -26.11 4.90 12.41
C VAL A 60 -26.39 4.50 10.96
N ALA A 61 -27.53 3.89 10.67
CA ALA A 61 -27.92 3.57 9.29
C ALA A 61 -28.03 4.81 8.40
N VAL A 62 -28.60 5.90 8.91
CA VAL A 62 -28.65 7.21 8.22
C VAL A 62 -27.22 7.74 7.97
N MET A 63 -26.36 7.67 9.00
CA MET A 63 -24.96 8.11 8.90
C MET A 63 -24.18 7.32 7.84
N LEU A 64 -24.32 5.99 7.82
CA LEU A 64 -23.67 5.13 6.83
C LEU A 64 -24.22 5.40 5.42
N GLY A 65 -25.53 5.64 5.28
CA GLY A 65 -26.16 6.03 4.00
C GLY A 65 -25.60 7.33 3.46
N CYS A 66 -25.49 8.36 4.30
CA CYS A 66 -24.89 9.65 3.95
C CYS A 66 -23.40 9.46 3.56
N THR A 67 -22.65 8.73 4.38
CA THR A 67 -21.21 8.46 4.11
C THR A 67 -21.04 7.78 2.76
N LYS A 68 -21.80 6.71 2.47
CA LYS A 68 -21.75 5.99 1.18
C LYS A 68 -22.03 6.92 0.00
N LYS A 69 -23.03 7.79 0.11
CA LYS A 69 -23.41 8.73 -0.96
C LYS A 69 -22.30 9.75 -1.23
N PHE A 70 -21.80 10.41 -0.20
CA PHE A 70 -20.77 11.46 -0.35
C PHE A 70 -19.40 10.89 -0.70
N ALA A 71 -19.02 9.74 -0.13
CA ALA A 71 -17.79 9.05 -0.50
C ALA A 71 -17.80 8.60 -1.96
N GLY A 72 -18.94 8.09 -2.45
CA GLY A 72 -19.10 7.72 -3.86
C GLY A 72 -18.96 8.91 -4.81
N LEU A 73 -19.55 10.06 -4.45
CA LEU A 73 -19.40 11.30 -5.23
C LEU A 73 -17.95 11.80 -5.21
N SER A 74 -17.33 11.82 -4.03
CA SER A 74 -15.93 12.21 -3.88
C SER A 74 -15.02 11.32 -4.72
N GLY A 75 -15.16 9.98 -4.64
CA GLY A 75 -14.37 9.04 -5.42
C GLY A 75 -14.47 9.25 -6.92
N LYS A 76 -15.68 9.51 -7.43
CA LYS A 76 -15.89 9.85 -8.86
C LYS A 76 -15.09 11.08 -9.29
N TYR A 77 -15.12 12.12 -8.48
CA TYR A 77 -14.39 13.36 -8.81
C TYR A 77 -12.89 13.23 -8.58
N PHE A 78 -12.43 12.43 -7.62
CA PHE A 78 -11.00 12.13 -7.48
C PHE A 78 -10.44 11.39 -8.69
N THR A 79 -11.21 10.45 -9.26
CA THR A 79 -10.81 9.78 -10.51
C THR A 79 -10.73 10.77 -11.68
N ALA A 80 -11.70 11.69 -11.79
CA ALA A 80 -11.67 12.75 -12.78
C ALA A 80 -10.46 13.69 -12.58
N GLN A 81 -10.20 14.11 -11.35
CA GLN A 81 -9.03 14.93 -11.00
C GLN A 81 -7.72 14.28 -11.42
N GLN A 82 -7.54 12.98 -11.15
CA GLN A 82 -6.31 12.27 -11.56
C GLN A 82 -6.15 12.24 -13.08
N ARG A 83 -7.25 12.00 -13.80
CA ARG A 83 -7.25 12.05 -15.28
C ARG A 83 -6.88 13.44 -15.80
N ASP A 84 -7.48 14.48 -15.25
CA ASP A 84 -7.29 15.86 -15.72
C ASP A 84 -5.91 16.39 -15.30
N LEU A 85 -5.37 15.97 -14.14
CA LEU A 85 -3.98 16.18 -13.73
C LEU A 85 -3.01 15.54 -14.73
N GLY A 86 -3.28 14.31 -15.18
CA GLY A 86 -2.48 13.65 -16.21
C GLY A 86 -2.45 14.44 -17.53
N LYS A 87 -3.59 15.03 -17.94
CA LYS A 87 -3.64 15.87 -19.16
C LYS A 87 -2.83 17.15 -19.00
N VAL A 88 -2.93 17.83 -17.86
CA VAL A 88 -2.13 19.04 -17.57
C VAL A 88 -0.65 18.72 -17.59
N ASN A 89 -0.23 17.65 -16.92
CA ASN A 89 1.17 17.22 -16.88
C ASN A 89 1.69 16.86 -18.28
N GLY A 90 0.93 16.09 -19.07
CA GLY A 90 1.29 15.75 -20.43
C GLY A 90 1.42 16.98 -21.31
N PHE A 91 0.51 17.96 -21.21
CA PHE A 91 0.60 19.23 -21.93
C PHE A 91 1.84 20.03 -21.53
N ILE A 92 2.16 20.09 -20.23
CA ILE A 92 3.38 20.77 -19.74
C ILE A 92 4.63 20.11 -20.33
N GLU A 93 4.71 18.78 -20.29
CA GLU A 93 5.85 18.03 -20.83
C GLU A 93 6.02 18.27 -22.33
N GLU A 94 4.93 18.23 -23.12
CA GLU A 94 4.91 18.49 -24.55
C GLU A 94 5.38 19.91 -24.85
N MET A 95 4.82 20.92 -24.17
CA MET A 95 5.15 22.33 -24.42
C MET A 95 6.58 22.67 -23.96
N MET A 96 7.08 22.09 -22.88
CA MET A 96 8.45 22.27 -22.43
C MET A 96 9.45 21.64 -23.39
N SER A 97 9.17 20.43 -23.85
CA SER A 97 10.01 19.74 -24.86
C SER A 97 9.98 20.43 -26.22
N GLY A 98 8.79 20.95 -26.61
CA GLY A 98 8.55 21.68 -27.86
C GLY A 98 8.79 23.18 -27.79
N GLN A 99 9.37 23.74 -26.73
CA GLN A 99 9.47 25.18 -26.49
C GLN A 99 10.09 25.98 -27.66
N LYS A 100 11.09 25.41 -28.31
CA LYS A 100 11.76 26.05 -29.51
C LYS A 100 10.77 26.22 -30.66
N VAL A 101 9.88 25.20 -30.87
CA VAL A 101 8.88 25.22 -31.94
C VAL A 101 7.81 26.25 -31.61
N VAL A 102 7.30 26.26 -30.38
CA VAL A 102 6.34 27.27 -29.91
C VAL A 102 6.83 28.69 -30.16
N LYS A 103 8.11 28.96 -29.85
CA LYS A 103 8.73 30.26 -30.04
C LYS A 103 8.87 30.64 -31.52
N VAL A 104 9.30 29.70 -32.36
CA VAL A 104 9.49 29.97 -33.82
C VAL A 104 8.16 30.26 -34.50
N PHE A 105 7.09 29.63 -34.10
CA PHE A 105 5.73 29.81 -34.67
C PHE A 105 4.89 30.87 -33.94
N CYS A 106 5.43 31.54 -32.90
CA CYS A 106 4.70 32.55 -32.08
C CYS A 106 3.37 32.05 -31.54
N HIS A 107 3.32 30.80 -31.05
CA HIS A 107 2.09 30.15 -30.54
C HIS A 107 1.93 30.28 -29.01
N GLU A 108 2.64 31.20 -28.35
CA GLU A 108 2.60 31.34 -26.88
C GLU A 108 1.19 31.64 -26.34
N GLU A 109 0.47 32.60 -26.98
CA GLU A 109 -0.89 32.96 -26.54
C GLU A 109 -1.86 31.79 -26.70
N LYS A 110 -1.75 31.02 -27.77
CA LYS A 110 -2.58 29.84 -27.97
C LYS A 110 -2.31 28.81 -26.90
N ASN A 111 -1.02 28.53 -26.61
CA ASN A 111 -0.64 27.57 -25.59
C ASN A 111 -1.08 27.98 -24.18
N ILE A 112 -1.08 29.29 -23.85
CA ILE A 112 -1.60 29.80 -22.59
C ILE A 112 -3.10 29.55 -22.51
N ASN A 113 -3.85 29.78 -23.59
CA ASN A 113 -5.30 29.53 -23.62
C ASN A 113 -5.62 28.04 -23.47
N ASP A 114 -4.90 27.17 -24.20
CA ASP A 114 -5.06 25.72 -24.13
C ASP A 114 -4.71 25.18 -22.71
N PHE A 115 -3.65 25.73 -22.09
CA PHE A 115 -3.29 25.42 -20.72
C PHE A 115 -4.37 25.86 -19.73
N ASN A 116 -4.91 27.06 -19.87
CA ASN A 116 -5.96 27.58 -19.00
C ASN A 116 -7.22 26.69 -19.05
N GLU A 117 -7.63 26.24 -20.24
CA GLU A 117 -8.76 25.34 -20.39
C GLU A 117 -8.53 24.00 -19.66
N LEU A 118 -7.34 23.41 -19.80
CA LEU A 118 -6.98 22.18 -19.10
C LEU A 118 -6.92 22.39 -17.58
N ASN A 119 -6.38 23.52 -17.14
CA ASN A 119 -6.27 23.88 -15.73
C ASN A 119 -7.64 24.15 -15.10
N ASP A 120 -8.57 24.79 -15.81
CA ASP A 120 -9.94 25.01 -15.34
C ASP A 120 -10.69 23.68 -15.19
N ASN A 121 -10.52 22.75 -16.12
CA ASN A 121 -11.08 21.40 -16.00
C ASN A 121 -10.52 20.65 -14.77
N LEU A 122 -9.21 20.78 -14.52
CA LEU A 122 -8.57 20.22 -13.33
C LEU A 122 -9.08 20.89 -12.06
N PHE A 123 -9.23 22.23 -12.06
CA PHE A 123 -9.78 22.98 -10.93
C PHE A 123 -11.18 22.48 -10.57
N ASP A 124 -12.08 22.35 -11.55
CA ASP A 124 -13.46 21.90 -11.32
C ASP A 124 -13.50 20.46 -10.75
N SER A 125 -12.69 19.57 -11.30
CA SER A 125 -12.58 18.20 -10.81
C SER A 125 -12.03 18.15 -9.38
N ALA A 126 -10.96 18.90 -9.09
CA ALA A 126 -10.30 18.97 -7.79
C ALA A 126 -11.21 19.65 -6.74
N TYR A 127 -11.87 20.76 -7.11
CA TYR A 127 -12.82 21.44 -6.24
C TYR A 127 -13.94 20.51 -5.79
N ASN A 128 -14.59 19.83 -6.74
CA ASN A 128 -15.69 18.92 -6.42
C ASN A 128 -15.21 17.68 -5.62
N ALA A 129 -14.05 17.12 -5.95
CA ALA A 129 -13.47 16.02 -5.20
C ALA A 129 -13.27 16.39 -3.72
N ASN A 130 -12.59 17.51 -3.47
CA ASN A 130 -12.29 17.98 -2.13
C ASN A 130 -13.53 18.50 -1.40
N LYS A 131 -14.47 19.14 -2.09
CA LYS A 131 -15.76 19.56 -1.51
C LYS A 131 -16.52 18.39 -0.90
N PHE A 132 -16.69 17.29 -1.64
CA PHE A 132 -17.41 16.13 -1.13
C PHE A 132 -16.60 15.33 -0.09
N ALA A 133 -15.26 15.28 -0.20
CA ALA A 133 -14.42 14.67 0.80
C ALA A 133 -14.46 15.41 2.14
N ASN A 134 -14.28 16.72 2.11
CA ASN A 134 -14.14 17.52 3.32
C ASN A 134 -15.47 17.74 4.07
N ILE A 135 -16.61 17.62 3.42
CA ILE A 135 -17.92 17.74 4.06
C ILE A 135 -18.31 16.48 4.85
N LEU A 136 -17.70 15.34 4.56
CA LEU A 136 -18.00 14.06 5.24
C LEU A 136 -17.76 14.12 6.75
N GLY A 137 -16.61 14.65 7.17
CA GLY A 137 -16.26 14.77 8.59
C GLY A 137 -17.29 15.58 9.38
N PRO A 138 -17.58 16.83 9.01
CA PRO A 138 -18.60 17.66 9.64
C PRO A 138 -20.00 17.03 9.63
N ILE A 139 -20.46 16.44 8.51
CA ILE A 139 -21.77 15.80 8.46
C ILE A 139 -21.84 14.64 9.46
N ASN A 140 -20.85 13.76 9.49
CA ASN A 140 -20.84 12.64 10.42
C ASN A 140 -20.79 13.09 11.89
N ALA A 141 -20.03 14.14 12.20
CA ALA A 141 -19.99 14.72 13.53
C ALA A 141 -21.37 15.28 13.94
N GLN A 142 -22.05 16.01 13.04
CA GLN A 142 -23.38 16.56 13.34
C GLN A 142 -24.46 15.48 13.44
N LEU A 143 -24.41 14.43 12.62
CA LEU A 143 -25.32 13.29 12.74
C LEU A 143 -25.09 12.54 14.06
N GLY A 144 -23.84 12.42 14.52
CA GLY A 144 -23.51 11.88 15.83
C GLY A 144 -24.06 12.74 16.98
N ASN A 145 -23.91 14.07 16.89
CA ASN A 145 -24.49 15.00 17.87
C ASN A 145 -26.03 14.96 17.87
N LEU A 146 -26.64 14.89 16.69
CA LEU A 146 -28.10 14.75 16.57
C LEU A 146 -28.60 13.44 17.20
N SER A 147 -27.90 12.34 16.96
CA SER A 147 -28.18 11.06 17.62
C SER A 147 -28.13 11.19 19.14
N TYR A 148 -27.10 11.85 19.67
CA TYR A 148 -26.96 12.11 21.09
C TYR A 148 -28.14 12.92 21.66
N VAL A 149 -28.49 14.02 21.01
CA VAL A 149 -29.61 14.90 21.43
C VAL A 149 -30.95 14.14 21.39
N LEU A 150 -31.21 13.38 20.33
CA LEU A 150 -32.43 12.57 20.23
C LEU A 150 -32.48 11.49 21.32
N CYS A 151 -31.37 10.81 21.58
CA CYS A 151 -31.30 9.83 22.68
C CYS A 151 -31.48 10.50 24.05
N ALA A 152 -30.94 11.69 24.27
CA ALA A 152 -31.13 12.44 25.49
C ALA A 152 -32.59 12.86 25.71
N ALA A 153 -33.23 13.40 24.67
CA ALA A 153 -34.63 13.84 24.71
C ALA A 153 -35.59 12.66 24.91
N VAL A 154 -35.49 11.63 24.08
CA VAL A 154 -36.36 10.43 24.17
C VAL A 154 -36.07 9.66 25.45
N GLY A 155 -34.78 9.48 25.81
CA GLY A 155 -34.39 8.81 27.04
C GLY A 155 -34.82 9.57 28.30
N GLY A 156 -34.76 10.89 28.29
CA GLY A 156 -35.29 11.75 29.35
C GLY A 156 -36.82 11.60 29.52
N MET A 157 -37.58 11.57 28.43
CA MET A 157 -39.01 11.30 28.47
C MET A 157 -39.35 9.90 29.03
N ILE A 158 -38.57 8.88 28.61
CA ILE A 158 -38.73 7.49 29.12
C ILE A 158 -38.41 7.46 30.62
N ALA A 159 -37.34 8.09 31.08
CA ALA A 159 -36.92 8.10 32.48
C ALA A 159 -37.93 8.85 33.36
N LEU A 160 -38.53 9.94 32.90
CA LEU A 160 -39.53 10.73 33.62
C LEU A 160 -40.92 10.02 33.66
N SER A 161 -41.28 9.32 32.59
CA SER A 161 -42.55 8.56 32.52
C SER A 161 -42.52 7.27 33.31
N GLY A 162 -41.37 6.85 33.82
CA GLY A 162 -41.20 5.55 34.52
C GLY A 162 -41.31 4.33 33.59
N PHE A 163 -41.50 4.54 32.30
CA PHE A 163 -41.62 3.47 31.32
C PHE A 163 -40.28 2.73 31.15
N GLY A 164 -40.33 1.39 31.36
CA GLY A 164 -39.15 0.53 31.16
C GLY A 164 -38.06 0.65 32.25
N GLY A 165 -38.32 1.33 33.38
CA GLY A 165 -37.40 1.35 34.54
C GLY A 165 -36.06 2.03 34.30
N LEU A 166 -35.95 2.93 33.30
CA LEU A 166 -34.71 3.63 32.96
C LEU A 166 -34.36 4.67 34.02
N SER A 167 -33.30 4.44 34.78
CA SER A 167 -32.79 5.41 35.76
C SER A 167 -32.00 6.55 35.05
N LEU A 168 -31.88 7.70 35.69
CA LEU A 168 -31.02 8.81 35.17
C LEU A 168 -29.56 8.39 35.03
N GLY A 169 -29.04 7.55 35.91
CA GLY A 169 -27.69 6.99 35.80
C GLY A 169 -27.54 6.06 34.59
N ALA A 170 -28.55 5.23 34.33
CA ALA A 170 -28.56 4.36 33.14
C ALA A 170 -28.65 5.19 31.85
N LEU A 171 -29.44 6.28 31.83
CA LEU A 171 -29.48 7.22 30.70
C LEU A 171 -28.12 7.88 30.46
N ALA A 172 -27.44 8.37 31.50
CA ALA A 172 -26.11 8.97 31.38
C ALA A 172 -25.09 7.97 30.80
N SER A 173 -25.13 6.71 31.29
CA SER A 173 -24.29 5.64 30.73
C SER A 173 -24.63 5.35 29.27
N PHE A 174 -25.92 5.30 28.91
CA PHE A 174 -26.36 5.10 27.53
C PHE A 174 -25.87 6.20 26.59
N LEU A 175 -25.94 7.45 27.02
CA LEU A 175 -25.46 8.60 26.22
C LEU A 175 -23.93 8.52 25.98
N THR A 176 -23.18 8.05 26.97
CA THR A 176 -21.75 7.80 26.84
C THR A 176 -21.48 6.70 25.81
N PHE A 177 -22.22 5.59 25.87
CA PHE A 177 -22.13 4.51 24.88
C PHE A 177 -22.55 4.94 23.48
N ASN A 178 -23.61 5.75 23.35
CA ASN A 178 -24.02 6.31 22.05
C ASN A 178 -22.89 7.10 21.39
N LYS A 179 -22.18 7.93 22.16
CA LYS A 179 -21.04 8.71 21.66
C LYS A 179 -19.85 7.83 21.29
N SER A 180 -19.58 6.78 22.08
CA SER A 180 -18.48 5.83 21.84
C SER A 180 -18.77 4.87 20.69
N PHE A 181 -20.02 4.70 20.26
CA PHE A 181 -20.42 3.76 19.20
C PHE A 181 -20.14 4.29 17.79
N SER A 182 -20.22 5.60 17.58
CA SER A 182 -20.10 6.22 16.25
C SER A 182 -18.67 6.26 15.71
N MET A 183 -17.65 6.45 16.56
CA MET A 183 -16.25 6.53 16.14
C MET A 183 -15.70 5.22 15.54
N PRO A 184 -15.86 4.06 16.19
CA PRO A 184 -15.31 2.80 15.66
C PRO A 184 -15.86 2.41 14.29
N ILE A 185 -17.10 2.78 13.97
CA ILE A 185 -17.72 2.49 12.66
C ILE A 185 -16.94 3.17 11.50
N ASN A 186 -16.60 4.43 11.69
CA ASN A 186 -15.78 5.14 10.70
C ASN A 186 -14.35 4.57 10.60
N GLN A 187 -13.76 4.19 11.73
CA GLN A 187 -12.43 3.58 11.78
C GLN A 187 -12.40 2.25 11.02
N VAL A 188 -13.38 1.37 11.20
CA VAL A 188 -13.47 0.10 10.46
C VAL A 188 -13.47 0.35 8.95
N SER A 189 -14.25 1.30 8.47
CA SER A 189 -14.33 1.63 7.04
C SER A 189 -12.98 2.11 6.47
N GLN A 190 -12.24 2.92 7.22
CA GLN A 190 -10.92 3.38 6.83
C GLN A 190 -9.89 2.24 6.81
N GLN A 191 -9.91 1.37 7.83
CA GLN A 191 -8.99 0.25 7.93
C GLN A 191 -9.20 -0.80 6.82
N LEU A 192 -10.44 -1.02 6.38
CA LEU A 192 -10.72 -1.92 5.27
C LEU A 192 -10.03 -1.48 3.97
N ASN A 193 -10.04 -0.18 3.66
CA ASN A 193 -9.33 0.35 2.49
C ASN A 193 -7.81 0.17 2.61
N SER A 194 -7.24 0.43 3.79
CA SER A 194 -5.82 0.23 4.03
C SER A 194 -5.41 -1.24 3.87
N ILE A 195 -6.25 -2.18 4.34
CA ILE A 195 -6.00 -3.61 4.19
C ILE A 195 -6.05 -4.03 2.71
N VAL A 196 -7.03 -3.53 1.94
CA VAL A 196 -7.13 -3.85 0.50
C VAL A 196 -5.89 -3.38 -0.26
N MET A 197 -5.40 -2.16 0.03
CA MET A 197 -4.16 -1.64 -0.57
C MET A 197 -2.93 -2.46 -0.15
N ALA A 198 -2.85 -2.84 1.12
CA ALA A 198 -1.75 -3.65 1.62
C ALA A 198 -1.74 -5.06 1.03
N LEU A 199 -2.91 -5.68 0.77
CA LEU A 199 -3.00 -6.99 0.11
C LEU A 199 -2.46 -6.93 -1.33
N ALA A 200 -2.73 -5.86 -2.07
CA ALA A 200 -2.16 -5.67 -3.41
C ALA A 200 -0.62 -5.50 -3.37
N GLY A 201 -0.09 -4.79 -2.36
CA GLY A 201 1.36 -4.70 -2.11
C GLY A 201 1.96 -6.04 -1.70
N CYS A 202 1.24 -6.80 -0.86
CA CYS A 202 1.62 -8.14 -0.41
C CYS A 202 1.84 -9.11 -1.58
N GLU A 203 0.95 -9.10 -2.57
CA GLU A 203 1.09 -9.92 -3.77
C GLU A 203 2.41 -9.64 -4.51
N ARG A 204 2.78 -8.35 -4.66
CA ARG A 204 4.05 -7.98 -5.30
C ARG A 204 5.28 -8.38 -4.47
N VAL A 205 5.20 -8.23 -3.14
CA VAL A 205 6.28 -8.66 -2.23
C VAL A 205 6.50 -10.16 -2.31
N PHE A 206 5.42 -10.97 -2.25
CA PHE A 206 5.54 -12.41 -2.35
C PHE A 206 6.02 -12.86 -3.73
N LYS A 207 5.57 -12.22 -4.81
CA LYS A 207 6.08 -12.49 -6.15
C LYS A 207 7.59 -12.27 -6.23
N LEU A 208 8.12 -11.22 -5.60
CA LEU A 208 9.56 -10.98 -5.54
C LEU A 208 10.30 -12.02 -4.68
N LEU A 209 9.70 -12.46 -3.56
CA LEU A 209 10.28 -13.50 -2.70
C LEU A 209 10.29 -14.88 -3.35
N ASP A 210 9.31 -15.17 -4.20
CA ASP A 210 9.15 -16.44 -4.90
C ASP A 210 9.96 -16.49 -6.21
N GLU A 211 10.67 -15.40 -6.57
CA GLU A 211 11.58 -15.41 -7.72
C GLU A 211 12.67 -16.47 -7.52
N LYS A 212 12.88 -17.25 -8.56
CA LYS A 212 13.88 -18.31 -8.51
C LYS A 212 15.27 -17.71 -8.38
N PRO A 213 16.11 -18.24 -7.47
CA PRO A 213 17.51 -17.84 -7.43
C PRO A 213 18.22 -18.23 -8.73
N GLU A 214 19.31 -17.52 -9.02
CA GLU A 214 20.20 -17.92 -10.10
C GLU A 214 20.57 -19.41 -9.94
N THR A 215 20.48 -20.15 -11.04
CA THR A 215 20.91 -21.53 -11.07
C THR A 215 22.42 -21.55 -11.22
N ASP A 216 23.11 -22.11 -10.24
CA ASP A 216 24.53 -22.44 -10.33
C ASP A 216 24.67 -23.95 -10.46
N GLU A 217 24.74 -24.44 -11.70
CA GLU A 217 24.98 -25.84 -12.02
C GLU A 217 26.47 -26.14 -12.25
N GLY A 218 27.32 -25.16 -11.92
CA GLY A 218 28.77 -25.28 -12.06
C GLY A 218 29.33 -26.30 -11.08
N TYR A 219 30.19 -27.17 -11.60
CA TYR A 219 30.92 -28.16 -10.81
C TYR A 219 32.29 -27.65 -10.29
N VAL A 220 32.60 -26.39 -10.60
CA VAL A 220 33.79 -25.69 -10.09
C VAL A 220 33.31 -24.60 -9.13
N THR A 221 33.73 -24.66 -7.88
CA THR A 221 33.30 -23.69 -6.85
C THR A 221 34.49 -22.95 -6.26
N LEU A 222 34.31 -21.69 -5.89
CA LEU A 222 35.32 -20.90 -5.22
C LEU A 222 35.25 -21.13 -3.73
N VAL A 223 36.37 -21.65 -3.15
CA VAL A 223 36.46 -21.97 -1.74
C VAL A 223 37.62 -21.23 -1.07
N ARG A 224 37.54 -21.07 0.26
CA ARG A 224 38.70 -20.64 1.06
C ARG A 224 39.70 -21.78 1.13
N ALA A 225 40.94 -21.46 0.91
CA ALA A 225 42.01 -22.46 0.87
C ALA A 225 43.17 -22.10 1.80
N LYS A 226 43.92 -23.10 2.14
CA LYS A 226 45.26 -22.99 2.77
C LYS A 226 46.26 -23.83 2.00
N GLU A 227 47.49 -23.38 1.95
CA GLU A 227 48.58 -24.10 1.33
C GLU A 227 49.56 -24.60 2.43
N GLU A 228 49.74 -25.89 2.50
CA GLU A 228 50.72 -26.54 3.41
C GLU A 228 51.59 -27.48 2.60
N ASN A 229 52.89 -27.25 2.65
CA ASN A 229 53.90 -28.07 1.91
C ASN A 229 53.62 -28.16 0.38
N GLY A 230 53.10 -27.08 -0.22
CA GLY A 230 52.81 -27.07 -1.66
C GLY A 230 51.48 -27.76 -2.04
N VAL A 231 50.69 -28.18 -1.08
CA VAL A 231 49.38 -28.78 -1.30
C VAL A 231 48.30 -27.81 -0.86
N ILE A 232 47.40 -27.47 -1.78
CA ILE A 232 46.26 -26.59 -1.51
C ILE A 232 45.08 -27.42 -1.02
N THR A 233 44.50 -27.03 0.11
CA THR A 233 43.34 -27.70 0.71
C THR A 233 42.27 -26.69 1.11
N GLU A 234 41.03 -27.13 1.12
CA GLU A 234 39.89 -26.30 1.57
C GLU A 234 40.00 -25.96 3.06
N SER A 235 39.72 -24.70 3.45
CA SER A 235 39.74 -24.23 4.83
C SER A 235 38.42 -23.57 5.21
N LYS A 236 37.92 -23.85 6.41
CA LYS A 236 36.78 -23.16 7.01
C LYS A 236 37.18 -21.81 7.60
N GLU A 237 38.46 -21.60 7.87
CA GLU A 237 38.99 -20.39 8.47
C GLU A 237 39.24 -19.30 7.41
N ARG A 238 39.34 -18.06 7.86
CA ARG A 238 39.57 -16.90 6.98
C ARG A 238 41.09 -16.77 6.75
N THR A 239 41.60 -17.51 5.75
CA THR A 239 43.05 -17.58 5.43
C THR A 239 43.52 -16.43 4.51
N GLY A 240 42.58 -15.65 3.90
CA GLY A 240 42.94 -14.66 2.88
C GLY A 240 43.29 -15.27 1.51
N MET A 241 43.38 -16.60 1.40
CA MET A 241 43.66 -17.31 0.16
C MET A 241 42.40 -17.97 -0.37
N TRP A 242 42.20 -17.92 -1.68
CA TRP A 242 41.06 -18.53 -2.38
C TRP A 242 41.60 -19.50 -3.43
N ALA A 243 40.86 -20.59 -3.65
CA ALA A 243 41.13 -21.54 -4.70
C ALA A 243 39.84 -22.02 -5.38
N TRP A 244 39.96 -22.34 -6.64
CA TRP A 244 38.92 -23.05 -7.39
C TRP A 244 38.97 -24.53 -7.02
N LYS A 245 37.84 -25.03 -6.52
CA LYS A 245 37.63 -26.45 -6.25
C LYS A 245 36.92 -27.07 -7.44
N HIS A 246 37.64 -27.94 -8.14
CA HIS A 246 37.10 -28.63 -9.29
C HIS A 246 36.91 -30.12 -8.92
N VAL A 247 35.68 -30.62 -9.00
CA VAL A 247 35.35 -32.01 -8.81
C VAL A 247 35.24 -32.67 -10.18
N HIS A 248 36.17 -33.52 -10.54
CA HIS A 248 36.13 -34.26 -11.81
C HIS A 248 34.98 -35.25 -11.81
N GLN A 249 33.96 -35.00 -12.65
CA GLN A 249 32.74 -35.85 -12.69
C GLN A 249 33.00 -37.31 -13.07
N ALA A 250 34.10 -37.57 -13.85
CA ALA A 250 34.44 -38.91 -14.33
C ALA A 250 35.20 -39.76 -13.29
N THR A 251 36.05 -39.12 -12.47
CA THR A 251 36.94 -39.84 -11.52
C THR A 251 36.55 -39.61 -10.06
N GLY A 252 35.74 -38.56 -9.79
CA GLY A 252 35.42 -38.13 -8.42
C GLY A 252 36.59 -37.46 -7.68
N GLU A 253 37.74 -37.26 -8.35
CA GLU A 253 38.88 -36.56 -7.77
C GLU A 253 38.64 -35.08 -7.67
N THR A 254 39.13 -34.48 -6.57
CA THR A 254 38.98 -33.03 -6.34
C THR A 254 40.34 -32.36 -6.51
N GLU A 255 40.41 -31.44 -7.45
CA GLU A 255 41.57 -30.60 -7.70
C GLU A 255 41.36 -29.20 -7.15
N TYR A 256 42.41 -28.57 -6.60
CA TYR A 256 42.40 -27.22 -6.11
C TYR A 256 43.39 -26.37 -6.87
N THR A 257 42.90 -25.32 -7.57
CA THR A 257 43.72 -24.36 -8.30
C THR A 257 43.67 -23.02 -7.60
N ARG A 258 44.81 -22.42 -7.29
CA ARG A 258 44.89 -21.12 -6.62
C ARG A 258 44.22 -20.04 -7.50
N LEU A 259 43.43 -19.17 -6.88
CA LEU A 259 42.86 -17.99 -7.57
C LEU A 259 43.98 -16.96 -7.82
N GLU A 260 44.33 -16.74 -9.07
CA GLU A 260 45.29 -15.72 -9.51
C GLU A 260 44.67 -14.51 -10.17
N GLY A 261 43.35 -14.56 -10.41
CA GLY A 261 42.59 -13.45 -11.00
C GLY A 261 42.69 -13.33 -12.51
N GLY A 262 43.40 -14.25 -13.19
CA GLY A 262 43.38 -14.32 -14.66
C GLY A 262 42.04 -14.86 -15.18
N VAL A 263 41.47 -14.23 -16.19
CA VAL A 263 40.25 -14.67 -16.87
C VAL A 263 40.53 -14.79 -18.36
N VAL A 264 40.25 -15.93 -18.93
CA VAL A 264 40.37 -16.18 -20.36
C VAL A 264 39.02 -16.64 -20.90
N PHE A 265 38.52 -15.98 -21.90
CA PHE A 265 37.38 -16.40 -22.69
C PHE A 265 37.88 -17.02 -24.00
N ASP A 266 37.53 -18.25 -24.26
CA ASP A 266 37.84 -18.95 -25.51
C ASP A 266 36.59 -19.53 -26.10
N ASP A 267 36.08 -18.87 -27.15
CA ASP A 267 34.88 -19.28 -27.88
C ASP A 267 33.62 -19.39 -27.02
N VAL A 268 33.40 -18.41 -26.14
CA VAL A 268 32.29 -18.43 -25.16
C VAL A 268 31.05 -17.80 -25.75
N ASP A 269 29.95 -18.55 -25.68
CA ASP A 269 28.60 -18.05 -25.94
C ASP A 269 27.87 -17.82 -24.64
N PHE A 270 27.11 -16.72 -24.54
CA PHE A 270 26.30 -16.43 -23.38
C PHE A 270 24.90 -15.94 -23.74
N GLY A 271 23.89 -16.44 -23.03
CA GLY A 271 22.51 -15.99 -23.13
C GLY A 271 21.81 -16.09 -21.79
N TYR A 272 20.90 -15.15 -21.52
CA TYR A 272 20.06 -15.16 -20.29
C TYR A 272 18.95 -16.20 -20.35
N ASN A 273 18.59 -16.67 -21.55
CA ASN A 273 17.58 -17.71 -21.81
C ASN A 273 18.11 -18.65 -22.88
N GLU A 274 17.72 -19.91 -22.84
CA GLU A 274 18.07 -20.92 -23.87
C GLU A 274 17.71 -20.51 -25.31
N ASN A 275 16.71 -19.64 -25.47
CA ASN A 275 16.20 -19.21 -26.78
C ASN A 275 16.88 -17.95 -27.34
N LYS A 276 17.74 -17.26 -26.57
CA LYS A 276 18.36 -16.00 -26.99
C LYS A 276 19.79 -15.89 -26.46
N ILE A 277 20.72 -16.27 -27.31
CA ILE A 277 22.14 -16.02 -27.05
C ILE A 277 22.42 -14.53 -27.37
N VAL A 278 23.09 -13.85 -26.46
CA VAL A 278 23.38 -12.40 -26.52
C VAL A 278 24.82 -12.15 -26.89
N LEU A 279 25.74 -13.01 -26.46
CA LEU A 279 27.17 -12.94 -26.79
C LEU A 279 27.53 -14.22 -27.56
N HIS A 280 28.26 -14.06 -28.64
CA HIS A 280 28.67 -15.16 -29.50
C HIS A 280 30.21 -15.13 -29.73
N ASN A 281 30.84 -16.31 -29.60
CA ASN A 281 32.25 -16.52 -29.93
C ASN A 281 33.20 -15.49 -29.29
N ILE A 282 33.00 -15.20 -28.01
CA ILE A 282 33.84 -14.25 -27.28
C ILE A 282 35.22 -14.87 -27.03
N LYS A 283 36.25 -14.20 -27.48
CA LYS A 283 37.66 -14.53 -27.26
C LYS A 283 38.36 -13.33 -26.62
N MET A 284 38.86 -13.49 -25.42
CA MET A 284 39.50 -12.40 -24.67
C MET A 284 40.50 -12.96 -23.67
#